data_f3168a257c3684687cd596f0a93f5b67
#
_entry.id   f3168a257c3684687cd596f0a93f5b67
#
_cell.length_a   1.000
_cell.length_b   1.000
_cell.length_c   1.000
_cell.angle_alpha   90.00
_cell.angle_beta   90.00
_cell.angle_gamma   90.00
#
_symmetry.space_group_name_H-M   'P 1'
#
loop_
_entity.id
_entity.type
_entity.pdbx_description
1 polymer ?
#
loop_
_entity_poly.entity_id
_entity_poly.type
_entity_poly.pdbx_seq_one_letter_code
_entity_poly.pdbx_strand_id
1 'polypeptide(L)'
;MKIFETIPTEKPDSLILDNISEPSALRALELSQLPKVADELREYLLYTVGQTGGHFGAGLGVIELTVALHFVFNTPSDRLVWDVGHQSYPHKILTGRKDSMESIRQMNGLAPFPSRFESEYDAFGVGHSSTSISAALGMITASNAKNEDKHVTA
;
A
#
# COMPACT_ATOMS: atom_id res chain seq x y z
N MET A 1 19.29 3.11 -1.58
CA MET A 1 18.17 3.80 -2.25
C MET A 1 18.63 4.19 -3.65
N LYS A 2 17.92 3.74 -4.69
CA LYS A 2 18.19 4.09 -6.10
C LYS A 2 17.78 5.55 -6.36
N ILE A 3 18.63 6.30 -7.04
CA ILE A 3 18.33 7.69 -7.47
C ILE A 3 17.87 7.65 -8.91
N PHE A 4 16.76 8.32 -9.21
CA PHE A 4 16.20 8.43 -10.55
C PHE A 4 16.35 9.86 -11.06
N GLU A 5 17.00 10.03 -12.18
CA GLU A 5 17.16 11.33 -12.85
C GLU A 5 15.97 11.64 -13.78
N THR A 6 15.29 10.61 -14.24
CA THR A 6 14.11 10.71 -15.13
C THR A 6 13.04 9.73 -14.70
N ILE A 7 11.79 10.05 -15.05
CA ILE A 7 10.66 9.13 -14.84
C ILE A 7 10.79 7.96 -15.83
N PRO A 8 10.74 6.69 -15.35
CA PRO A 8 10.76 5.53 -16.22
C PRO A 8 9.58 5.54 -17.20
N THR A 9 9.85 5.29 -18.47
CA THR A 9 8.83 5.19 -19.54
C THR A 9 8.51 3.75 -19.90
N GLU A 10 9.37 2.81 -19.51
CA GLU A 10 9.18 1.39 -19.70
C GLU A 10 8.89 0.72 -18.35
N LYS A 11 8.04 -0.32 -18.37
CA LYS A 11 7.72 -1.10 -17.17
C LYS A 11 9.01 -1.74 -16.64
N PRO A 12 9.38 -1.48 -15.39
CA PRO A 12 10.60 -2.07 -14.83
C PRO A 12 10.44 -3.57 -14.61
N ASP A 13 11.52 -4.31 -14.82
CA ASP A 13 11.64 -5.70 -14.39
C ASP A 13 11.84 -5.74 -12.86
N SER A 14 10.98 -6.45 -12.16
CA SER A 14 10.98 -6.53 -10.70
C SER A 14 11.15 -7.97 -10.26
N LEU A 15 12.37 -8.36 -9.89
CA LEU A 15 12.71 -9.75 -9.57
C LEU A 15 11.99 -10.27 -8.32
N ILE A 16 11.79 -9.42 -7.31
CA ILE A 16 11.16 -9.79 -6.04
C ILE A 16 9.70 -9.32 -6.03
N LEU A 17 9.43 -8.08 -6.40
CA LEU A 17 8.08 -7.50 -6.34
C LEU A 17 7.09 -8.24 -7.25
N ASP A 18 7.53 -8.81 -8.37
CA ASP A 18 6.68 -9.59 -9.28
C ASP A 18 6.17 -10.89 -8.65
N ASN A 19 6.84 -11.37 -7.61
CA ASN A 19 6.42 -12.55 -6.84
C ASN A 19 5.60 -12.20 -5.59
N ILE A 20 5.32 -10.91 -5.35
CA ILE A 20 4.52 -10.45 -4.22
C ILE A 20 3.11 -10.13 -4.73
N SER A 21 2.24 -11.13 -4.72
CA SER A 21 0.81 -10.96 -5.04
C SER A 21 -0.02 -10.52 -3.83
N GLU A 22 0.48 -10.74 -2.61
CA GLU A 22 -0.17 -10.40 -1.36
C GLU A 22 0.86 -10.23 -0.22
N PRO A 23 0.51 -9.55 0.89
CA PRO A 23 1.43 -9.33 2.00
C PRO A 23 2.00 -10.58 2.66
N SER A 24 1.35 -11.73 2.57
CA SER A 24 1.89 -13.00 3.07
C SER A 24 3.19 -13.39 2.35
N ALA A 25 3.26 -13.15 1.04
CA ALA A 25 4.48 -13.39 0.25
C ALA A 25 5.62 -12.44 0.67
N LEU A 26 5.28 -11.17 0.98
CA LEU A 26 6.26 -10.23 1.53
C LEU A 26 6.80 -10.69 2.89
N ARG A 27 5.93 -11.17 3.78
CA ARG A 27 6.32 -11.68 5.11
C ARG A 27 7.17 -12.95 5.08
N ALA A 28 7.15 -13.68 3.97
CA ALA A 28 8.00 -14.86 3.75
C ALA A 28 9.43 -14.52 3.35
N LEU A 29 9.74 -13.26 3.07
CA LEU A 29 11.07 -12.82 2.69
C LEU A 29 11.98 -12.63 3.90
N GLU A 30 13.30 -12.73 3.66
CA GLU A 30 14.29 -12.34 4.65
C GLU A 30 14.36 -10.81 4.80
N LEU A 31 14.64 -10.32 6.02
CA LEU A 31 14.79 -8.88 6.31
C LEU A 31 15.76 -8.17 5.35
N SER A 32 16.85 -8.87 4.95
CA SER A 32 17.85 -8.36 4.02
C SER A 32 17.32 -8.06 2.62
N GLN A 33 16.16 -8.62 2.25
CA GLN A 33 15.53 -8.43 0.94
C GLN A 33 14.61 -7.21 0.90
N LEU A 34 14.13 -6.73 2.05
CA LEU A 34 13.15 -5.63 2.12
C LEU A 34 13.64 -4.32 1.48
N PRO A 35 14.93 -3.91 1.63
CA PRO A 35 15.43 -2.74 0.91
C PRO A 35 15.31 -2.87 -0.61
N LYS A 36 15.51 -4.06 -1.14
CA LYS A 36 15.37 -4.33 -2.58
C LYS A 36 13.91 -4.26 -3.02
N VAL A 37 12.98 -4.81 -2.21
CA VAL A 37 11.53 -4.66 -2.45
C VAL A 37 11.14 -3.18 -2.48
N ALA A 38 11.64 -2.38 -1.54
CA ALA A 38 11.36 -0.95 -1.50
C ALA A 38 11.89 -0.21 -2.75
N ASP A 39 13.07 -0.58 -3.23
CA ASP A 39 13.63 0.01 -4.46
C ASP A 39 12.83 -0.38 -5.71
N GLU A 40 12.43 -1.65 -5.85
CA GLU A 40 11.58 -2.13 -6.96
C GLU A 40 10.18 -1.50 -6.91
N LEU A 41 9.60 -1.40 -5.71
CA LEU A 41 8.29 -0.75 -5.49
C LEU A 41 8.34 0.74 -5.87
N ARG A 42 9.44 1.43 -5.55
CA ARG A 42 9.66 2.83 -5.93
C ARG A 42 9.74 3.00 -7.44
N GLU A 43 10.51 2.15 -8.11
CA GLU A 43 10.67 2.17 -9.55
C GLU A 43 9.34 1.92 -10.26
N TYR A 44 8.59 0.90 -9.80
CA TYR A 44 7.28 0.58 -10.34
C TYR A 44 6.25 1.71 -10.11
N LEU A 45 6.28 2.34 -8.94
CA LEU A 45 5.42 3.49 -8.64
C LEU A 45 5.74 4.69 -9.53
N LEU A 46 7.04 4.99 -9.73
CA LEU A 46 7.49 6.07 -10.63
C LEU A 46 7.02 5.82 -12.05
N TYR A 47 7.20 4.60 -12.56
CA TYR A 47 6.70 4.20 -13.87
C TYR A 47 5.19 4.43 -13.99
N THR A 48 4.41 3.79 -13.10
CA THR A 48 2.95 3.80 -13.20
C THR A 48 2.37 5.20 -13.08
N VAL A 49 2.74 5.95 -12.04
CA VAL A 49 2.22 7.31 -11.83
C VAL A 49 2.73 8.28 -12.90
N GLY A 50 3.91 8.02 -13.45
CA GLY A 50 4.44 8.76 -14.60
C GLY A 50 3.58 8.64 -15.84
N GLN A 51 2.90 7.52 -16.05
CA GLN A 51 1.99 7.30 -17.18
C GLN A 51 0.55 7.75 -16.88
N THR A 52 0.07 7.49 -15.66
CA THR A 52 -1.35 7.70 -15.30
C THR A 52 -1.63 9.07 -14.67
N GLY A 53 -0.61 9.74 -14.17
CA GLY A 53 -0.75 10.87 -13.26
C GLY A 53 -1.18 10.44 -11.86
N GLY A 54 -1.06 11.33 -10.88
CA GLY A 54 -1.44 11.05 -9.50
C GLY A 54 -0.53 11.69 -8.45
N HIS A 55 -0.54 11.12 -7.25
CA HIS A 55 0.22 11.64 -6.12
C HIS A 55 1.61 11.00 -6.04
N PHE A 56 2.63 11.64 -6.61
CA PHE A 56 4.01 11.16 -6.57
C PHE A 56 4.63 11.24 -5.18
N GLY A 57 4.79 12.46 -4.68
CA GLY A 57 5.57 12.72 -3.47
C GLY A 57 5.05 12.00 -2.24
N ALA A 58 3.74 11.96 -2.07
CA ALA A 58 3.11 11.28 -0.94
C ALA A 58 3.34 9.76 -0.96
N GLY A 59 3.21 9.12 -2.13
CA GLY A 59 3.47 7.70 -2.29
C GLY A 59 4.95 7.35 -2.11
N LEU A 60 5.85 8.14 -2.71
CA LEU A 60 7.29 7.93 -2.60
C LEU A 60 7.81 8.07 -1.16
N GLY A 61 7.23 9.00 -0.39
CA GLY A 61 7.64 9.26 0.99
C GLY A 61 7.30 8.16 1.99
N VAL A 62 6.43 7.21 1.63
CA VAL A 62 5.98 6.14 2.54
C VAL A 62 6.29 4.73 2.03
N ILE A 63 7.17 4.57 1.05
CA ILE A 63 7.48 3.26 0.49
C ILE A 63 8.06 2.32 1.54
N GLU A 64 9.13 2.70 2.20
CA GLU A 64 9.78 1.89 3.24
C GLU A 64 8.83 1.62 4.41
N LEU A 65 8.07 2.63 4.81
CA LEU A 65 7.05 2.48 5.84
C LEU A 65 5.98 1.46 5.42
N THR A 66 5.49 1.53 4.18
CA THR A 66 4.47 0.59 3.68
C THR A 66 5.00 -0.84 3.63
N VAL A 67 6.24 -1.05 3.16
CA VAL A 67 6.91 -2.35 3.18
C VAL A 67 7.03 -2.86 4.62
N ALA A 68 7.51 -2.03 5.55
CA ALA A 68 7.65 -2.40 6.96
C ALA A 68 6.31 -2.75 7.62
N LEU A 69 5.27 -1.96 7.39
CA LEU A 69 3.93 -2.21 7.94
C LEU A 69 3.37 -3.56 7.46
N HIS A 70 3.44 -3.86 6.16
CA HIS A 70 2.96 -5.12 5.61
C HIS A 70 3.85 -6.33 5.96
N PHE A 71 5.11 -6.09 6.30
CA PHE A 71 6.02 -7.13 6.78
C PHE A 71 5.74 -7.48 8.25
N VAL A 72 5.51 -6.47 9.10
CA VAL A 72 5.32 -6.65 10.55
C VAL A 72 3.91 -7.10 10.89
N PHE A 73 2.89 -6.46 10.31
CA PHE A 73 1.48 -6.72 10.64
C PHE A 73 0.88 -7.79 9.71
N ASN A 74 0.09 -8.67 10.30
CA ASN A 74 -0.60 -9.75 9.59
C ASN A 74 -1.89 -9.25 8.92
N THR A 75 -1.74 -8.33 7.94
CA THR A 75 -2.88 -7.84 7.14
C THR A 75 -3.45 -8.95 6.25
N PRO A 76 -4.78 -9.02 6.04
CA PRO A 76 -5.82 -8.05 6.45
C PRO A 76 -6.40 -8.30 7.85
N SER A 77 -5.94 -9.33 8.60
CA SER A 77 -6.39 -9.58 9.98
C SER A 77 -6.08 -8.38 10.87
N ASP A 78 -4.82 -7.96 10.89
CA ASP A 78 -4.42 -6.65 11.41
C ASP A 78 -4.83 -5.56 10.41
N ARG A 79 -5.22 -4.40 10.90
CA ARG A 79 -5.81 -3.35 10.06
C ARG A 79 -4.90 -2.14 9.96
N LEU A 80 -4.67 -1.69 8.72
CA LEU A 80 -4.00 -0.43 8.44
C LEU A 80 -5.06 0.59 8.01
N VAL A 81 -5.08 1.73 8.69
CA VAL A 81 -6.00 2.85 8.39
C VAL A 81 -5.18 4.04 7.95
N TRP A 82 -5.23 4.34 6.67
CA TRP A 82 -4.51 5.47 6.07
C TRP A 82 -5.24 6.78 6.34
N ASP A 83 -4.51 7.84 6.72
CA ASP A 83 -5.09 9.18 6.83
C ASP A 83 -5.04 9.89 5.47
N VAL A 84 -6.15 10.43 5.01
CA VAL A 84 -6.41 10.91 3.65
C VAL A 84 -6.36 9.78 2.61
N GLY A 85 -5.29 8.99 2.54
CA GLY A 85 -5.15 7.84 1.66
C GLY A 85 -4.50 8.10 0.29
N HIS A 86 -4.10 9.34 -0.02
CA HIS A 86 -3.41 9.69 -1.27
C HIS A 86 -1.99 9.09 -1.36
N GLN A 87 -1.42 8.66 -0.24
CA GLN A 87 -0.14 7.95 -0.14
C GLN A 87 -0.26 6.44 -0.28
N SER A 88 -1.45 5.88 -0.51
CA SER A 88 -1.71 4.43 -0.44
C SER A 88 -1.38 3.65 -1.71
N TYR A 89 -0.76 4.25 -2.72
CA TYR A 89 -0.41 3.53 -3.94
C TYR A 89 0.57 2.36 -3.70
N PRO A 90 1.64 2.51 -2.89
CA PRO A 90 2.46 1.37 -2.48
C PRO A 90 1.67 0.25 -1.80
N HIS A 91 0.72 0.61 -0.94
CA HIS A 91 -0.19 -0.34 -0.31
C HIS A 91 -1.02 -1.12 -1.35
N LYS A 92 -1.60 -0.45 -2.35
CA LYS A 92 -2.35 -1.12 -3.42
C LYS A 92 -1.48 -2.09 -4.20
N ILE A 93 -0.24 -1.70 -4.53
CA ILE A 93 0.71 -2.54 -5.24
C ILE A 93 1.01 -3.82 -4.45
N LEU A 94 1.30 -3.71 -3.15
CA LEU A 94 1.63 -4.85 -2.27
C LEU A 94 0.42 -5.72 -1.89
N THR A 95 -0.79 -5.27 -2.17
CA THR A 95 -2.04 -5.96 -1.83
C THR A 95 -2.81 -6.47 -3.06
N GLY A 96 -2.08 -6.94 -4.08
CA GLY A 96 -2.62 -7.67 -5.21
C GLY A 96 -3.16 -6.80 -6.36
N ARG A 97 -2.99 -5.48 -6.30
CA ARG A 97 -3.50 -4.56 -7.33
C ARG A 97 -2.42 -4.01 -8.26
N LYS A 98 -1.20 -4.56 -8.19
CA LYS A 98 -0.06 -4.11 -8.99
C LYS A 98 -0.40 -4.01 -10.48
N ASP A 99 -0.89 -5.07 -11.08
CA ASP A 99 -1.15 -5.11 -12.52
C ASP A 99 -2.33 -4.26 -12.97
N SER A 100 -3.16 -3.81 -12.03
CA SER A 100 -4.28 -2.89 -12.29
C SER A 100 -3.93 -1.42 -12.06
N MET A 101 -2.72 -1.12 -11.63
CA MET A 101 -2.31 0.25 -11.28
C MET A 101 -2.38 1.23 -12.46
N GLU A 102 -2.28 0.75 -13.69
CA GLU A 102 -2.44 1.59 -14.89
C GLU A 102 -3.87 2.15 -15.04
N SER A 103 -4.85 1.56 -14.37
CA SER A 103 -6.24 2.02 -14.35
C SER A 103 -6.56 2.99 -13.21
N ILE A 104 -5.58 3.32 -12.37
CA ILE A 104 -5.83 4.15 -11.18
C ILE A 104 -6.39 5.52 -11.58
N ARG A 105 -7.43 5.99 -10.87
CA ARG A 105 -8.14 7.24 -11.13
C ARG A 105 -8.91 7.30 -12.45
N GLN A 106 -9.00 6.21 -13.18
CA GLN A 106 -9.82 6.13 -14.39
C GLN A 106 -11.22 5.60 -14.07
N MET A 107 -12.16 5.89 -14.97
CA MET A 107 -13.53 5.37 -14.83
C MET A 107 -13.51 3.84 -14.90
N ASN A 108 -14.13 3.20 -13.91
CA ASN A 108 -14.12 1.74 -13.70
C ASN A 108 -12.74 1.12 -13.39
N GLY A 109 -11.74 1.94 -13.12
CA GLY A 109 -10.42 1.53 -12.67
C GLY A 109 -10.27 1.58 -11.14
N LEU A 110 -9.03 1.47 -10.69
CA LEU A 110 -8.71 1.55 -9.26
C LEU A 110 -9.04 2.93 -8.69
N ALA A 111 -9.65 2.95 -7.52
CA ALA A 111 -9.91 4.17 -6.75
C ALA A 111 -8.59 4.88 -6.37
N PRO A 112 -8.57 6.22 -6.33
CA PRO A 112 -7.36 6.97 -5.94
C PRO A 112 -7.02 6.86 -4.45
N PHE A 113 -7.97 6.41 -3.63
CA PHE A 113 -7.86 6.22 -2.19
C PHE A 113 -8.24 4.78 -1.82
N PRO A 114 -7.90 4.30 -0.60
CA PRO A 114 -8.43 3.05 -0.09
C PRO A 114 -9.95 2.98 -0.14
N SER A 115 -10.46 1.84 -0.59
CA SER A 115 -11.89 1.59 -0.72
C SER A 115 -12.23 0.16 -0.30
N ARG A 116 -13.07 0.00 0.71
CA ARG A 116 -13.53 -1.30 1.22
C ARG A 116 -14.27 -2.15 0.17
N PHE A 117 -14.71 -1.53 -0.91
CA PHE A 117 -15.35 -2.22 -2.03
C PHE A 117 -14.33 -2.73 -3.06
N GLU A 118 -13.07 -2.31 -2.95
CA GLU A 118 -12.01 -2.66 -3.88
C GLU A 118 -11.14 -3.80 -3.35
N SER A 119 -10.85 -3.81 -2.04
CA SER A 119 -9.96 -4.79 -1.43
C SER A 119 -10.28 -4.99 0.05
N GLU A 120 -10.13 -6.22 0.54
CA GLU A 120 -10.20 -6.56 1.96
C GLU A 120 -9.07 -5.92 2.79
N TYR A 121 -7.96 -5.56 2.14
CA TYR A 121 -6.84 -4.85 2.77
C TYR A 121 -7.14 -3.37 3.02
N ASP A 122 -8.16 -2.82 2.40
CA ASP A 122 -8.60 -1.45 2.61
C ASP A 122 -9.59 -1.40 3.79
N ALA A 123 -9.05 -1.39 5.01
CA ALA A 123 -9.84 -1.51 6.24
C ALA A 123 -10.88 -0.39 6.43
N PHE A 124 -10.62 0.80 5.85
CA PHE A 124 -11.49 1.96 5.97
C PHE A 124 -11.46 2.80 4.68
N GLY A 125 -12.60 3.29 4.25
CA GLY A 125 -12.69 4.25 3.14
C GLY A 125 -12.28 5.64 3.61
N VAL A 126 -11.29 6.23 2.94
CA VAL A 126 -10.68 7.50 3.35
C VAL A 126 -10.74 8.54 2.23
N GLY A 127 -10.43 9.78 2.56
CA GLY A 127 -10.45 10.92 1.64
C GLY A 127 -10.25 12.23 2.37
N HIS A 128 -10.87 12.38 3.54
CA HIS A 128 -10.64 13.51 4.42
C HIS A 128 -9.54 13.20 5.44
N SER A 129 -8.76 14.22 5.78
CA SER A 129 -7.74 14.13 6.82
C SER A 129 -8.35 14.01 8.23
N SER A 130 -7.54 13.49 9.15
CA SER A 130 -7.84 13.40 10.59
C SER A 130 -8.98 12.44 10.95
N THR A 131 -9.33 11.52 10.07
CA THR A 131 -10.37 10.50 10.32
C THR A 131 -9.80 9.16 10.80
N SER A 132 -8.51 8.91 10.56
CA SER A 132 -7.87 7.62 10.80
C SER A 132 -7.83 7.23 12.28
N ILE A 133 -7.51 8.17 13.16
CA ILE A 133 -7.37 7.92 14.61
C ILE A 133 -8.70 7.46 15.21
N SER A 134 -9.80 8.17 14.93
CA SER A 134 -11.12 7.81 15.45
C SER A 134 -11.63 6.49 14.85
N ALA A 135 -11.35 6.24 13.56
CA ALA A 135 -11.70 4.98 12.91
C ALA A 135 -10.92 3.81 13.52
N ALA A 136 -9.61 3.96 13.70
CA ALA A 136 -8.76 2.95 14.32
C ALA A 136 -9.17 2.67 15.78
N LEU A 137 -9.48 3.70 16.57
CA LEU A 137 -9.97 3.55 17.93
C LEU A 137 -11.28 2.77 17.98
N GLY A 138 -12.22 3.06 17.09
CA GLY A 138 -13.47 2.30 16.98
C GLY A 138 -13.24 0.84 16.61
N MET A 139 -12.32 0.57 15.69
CA MET A 139 -11.98 -0.79 15.27
C MET A 139 -11.34 -1.61 16.38
N ILE A 140 -10.35 -1.04 17.10
CA ILE A 140 -9.69 -1.77 18.20
C ILE A 140 -10.64 -1.98 19.38
N THR A 141 -11.51 -1.01 19.68
CA THR A 141 -12.54 -1.16 20.70
C THR A 141 -13.49 -2.32 20.37
N ALA A 142 -13.92 -2.42 19.11
CA ALA A 142 -14.77 -3.51 18.66
C ALA A 142 -14.06 -4.87 18.69
N SER A 143 -12.78 -4.94 18.33
CA SER A 143 -11.97 -6.15 18.39
C SER A 143 -11.80 -6.63 19.84
N ASN A 144 -11.49 -5.72 20.76
CA ASN A 144 -11.37 -6.02 22.18
C ASN A 144 -12.68 -6.54 22.79
N ALA A 145 -13.82 -5.93 22.43
CA ALA A 145 -15.13 -6.39 22.87
C ALA A 145 -15.51 -7.79 22.39
N LYS A 146 -14.90 -8.24 21.28
CA LYS A 146 -15.06 -9.59 20.71
C LYS A 146 -13.97 -10.57 21.15
N ASN A 147 -13.00 -10.14 21.97
CA ASN A 147 -11.80 -10.89 22.32
C ASN A 147 -10.98 -11.33 21.10
N GLU A 148 -10.95 -10.50 20.04
CA GLU A 148 -10.10 -10.70 18.88
C GLU A 148 -8.72 -10.12 19.15
N ASP A 149 -7.67 -10.92 18.97
CA ASP A 149 -6.27 -10.47 19.04
C ASP A 149 -5.85 -9.89 17.69
N LYS A 150 -5.99 -8.56 17.55
CA LYS A 150 -5.71 -7.83 16.32
C LYS A 150 -5.05 -6.49 16.61
N HIS A 151 -4.11 -6.11 15.76
CA HIS A 151 -3.58 -4.76 15.75
C HIS A 151 -4.39 -3.86 14.82
N VAL A 152 -4.50 -2.58 15.20
CA VAL A 152 -5.06 -1.53 14.35
C VAL A 152 -4.10 -0.36 14.37
N THR A 153 -3.53 -0.06 13.21
CA THR A 153 -2.53 1.00 13.02
C THR A 153 -3.12 2.11 12.16
N ALA A 154 -2.98 3.37 12.61
CA ALA A 154 -3.39 4.57 11.88
C ALA A 154 -2.17 5.45 11.58
#